data_fd4775900a3f3974b5bfc2218cad3906
#
_entry.id   fd4775900a3f3974b5bfc2218cad3906
#
_cell.length_a   1.000
_cell.length_b   1.000
_cell.length_c   1.000
_cell.angle_alpha   90.00
_cell.angle_beta   90.00
_cell.angle_gamma   90.00
#
_symmetry.space_group_name_H-M   'P 1'
#
loop_
_entity.id
_entity.type
_entity.pdbx_description
1 polymer ?
#
loop_
_entity_poly.entity_id
_entity_poly.type
_entity_poly.pdbx_seq_one_letter_code
_entity_poly.pdbx_strand_id
1 'polypeptide(L)'
;MKRLLMIAGTALLALTAQASAEGDPAKGEKVFRKCKACHAVGEKAKNKVGPQLNGVVDRAWGSVEGYKYSKALLEMADGKVWDAANLDAYLTKPKDLIPKGKMAFAGLKKEADRANVIAYMAQFNEDGSTK
;
A
#
# COMPACT_ATOMS: atom_id res chain seq x y z
N MET A 1 31.73 -22.63 52.33
CA MET A 1 31.84 -22.49 50.86
C MET A 1 30.45 -22.42 50.28
N LYS A 2 29.99 -21.22 49.97
CA LYS A 2 28.70 -21.02 49.33
C LYS A 2 28.94 -20.88 47.85
N ARG A 3 28.46 -21.85 47.05
CA ARG A 3 28.45 -21.74 45.60
C ARG A 3 27.27 -20.90 45.19
N LEU A 4 27.53 -19.70 44.70
CA LEU A 4 26.52 -18.90 43.97
C LEU A 4 26.30 -19.52 42.63
N LEU A 5 25.11 -20.06 42.42
CA LEU A 5 24.60 -20.42 41.09
C LEU A 5 24.07 -19.12 40.45
N MET A 6 24.86 -18.56 39.55
CA MET A 6 24.34 -17.54 38.66
C MET A 6 23.42 -18.20 37.64
N ILE A 7 22.13 -17.96 37.80
CA ILE A 7 21.17 -18.29 36.75
C ILE A 7 21.26 -17.16 35.72
N ALA A 8 21.95 -17.43 34.65
CA ALA A 8 21.91 -16.57 33.50
C ALA A 8 20.50 -16.70 32.86
N GLY A 9 19.66 -15.72 33.16
CA GLY A 9 18.38 -15.59 32.48
C GLY A 9 18.62 -15.18 31.05
N THR A 10 18.50 -16.13 30.12
CA THR A 10 18.43 -15.84 28.70
C THR A 10 17.10 -15.17 28.44
N ALA A 11 17.12 -13.84 28.30
CA ALA A 11 15.96 -13.12 27.81
C ALA A 11 15.77 -13.52 26.35
N LEU A 12 14.80 -14.41 26.09
CA LEU A 12 14.35 -14.71 24.76
C LEU A 12 13.58 -13.47 24.28
N LEU A 13 14.24 -12.61 23.51
CA LEU A 13 13.57 -11.60 22.73
C LEU A 13 12.78 -12.34 21.64
N ALA A 14 11.51 -12.57 21.92
CA ALA A 14 10.59 -12.99 20.89
C ALA A 14 10.46 -11.83 19.89
N LEU A 15 11.21 -11.90 18.80
CA LEU A 15 10.92 -11.14 17.60
C LEU A 15 9.57 -11.65 17.10
N THR A 16 8.51 -10.99 17.53
CA THR A 16 7.23 -11.12 16.87
C THR A 16 7.41 -10.49 15.51
N ALA A 17 7.80 -11.29 14.53
CA ALA A 17 7.68 -10.92 13.15
C ALA A 17 6.22 -10.50 12.94
N GLN A 18 5.98 -9.25 12.58
CA GLN A 18 4.66 -8.81 12.15
C GLN A 18 4.36 -9.42 10.78
N ALA A 19 4.26 -10.75 10.74
CA ALA A 19 3.95 -11.50 9.53
C ALA A 19 2.53 -11.22 9.01
N SER A 20 1.68 -10.57 9.82
CA SER A 20 0.28 -10.29 9.49
C SER A 20 0.08 -9.11 8.55
N ALA A 21 1.11 -8.26 8.35
CA ALA A 21 0.98 -7.05 7.54
C ALA A 21 1.57 -7.21 6.14
N GLU A 22 2.35 -8.25 5.90
CA GLU A 22 3.02 -8.43 4.61
C GLU A 22 2.29 -9.42 3.72
N GLY A 23 1.79 -8.91 2.61
CA GLY A 23 1.23 -9.73 1.57
C GLY A 23 2.31 -10.37 0.69
N ASP A 24 1.87 -11.23 -0.20
CA ASP A 24 2.70 -11.87 -1.20
C ASP A 24 2.70 -11.04 -2.49
N PRO A 25 3.85 -10.44 -2.90
CA PRO A 25 3.90 -9.65 -4.13
C PRO A 25 3.52 -10.41 -5.39
N ALA A 26 3.85 -11.69 -5.50
CA ALA A 26 3.52 -12.50 -6.66
C ALA A 26 2.00 -12.71 -6.79
N LYS A 27 1.32 -12.92 -5.67
CA LYS A 27 -0.15 -12.96 -5.65
C LYS A 27 -0.75 -11.57 -5.89
N GLY A 28 -0.09 -10.53 -5.38
CA GLY A 28 -0.50 -9.15 -5.59
C GLY A 28 -0.44 -8.72 -7.04
N GLU A 29 0.51 -9.20 -7.81
CA GLU A 29 0.56 -8.96 -9.26
C GLU A 29 -0.69 -9.47 -9.96
N LYS A 30 -1.21 -10.62 -9.56
CA LYS A 30 -2.47 -11.15 -10.10
C LYS A 30 -3.66 -10.29 -9.71
N VAL A 31 -3.72 -9.82 -8.47
CA VAL A 31 -4.77 -8.89 -8.02
C VAL A 31 -4.70 -7.57 -8.80
N PHE A 32 -3.49 -7.07 -9.06
CA PHE A 32 -3.26 -5.82 -9.78
C PHE A 32 -3.81 -5.82 -11.20
N ARG A 33 -4.08 -6.98 -11.79
CA ARG A 33 -4.76 -7.07 -13.10
C ARG A 33 -6.09 -6.33 -13.13
N LYS A 34 -6.77 -6.26 -11.98
CA LYS A 34 -8.02 -5.48 -11.84
C LYS A 34 -7.81 -3.97 -11.86
N CYS A 35 -6.57 -3.52 -11.69
CA CYS A 35 -6.20 -2.11 -11.61
C CYS A 35 -5.63 -1.59 -12.94
N LYS A 36 -5.15 -2.48 -13.79
CA LYS A 36 -4.43 -2.13 -15.04
C LYS A 36 -5.25 -1.36 -16.07
N ALA A 37 -6.57 -1.46 -16.02
CA ALA A 37 -7.42 -0.68 -16.94
C ALA A 37 -7.24 0.83 -16.72
N CYS A 38 -6.95 1.25 -15.50
CA CYS A 38 -6.87 2.65 -15.10
C CYS A 38 -5.51 3.08 -14.57
N HIS A 39 -4.67 2.15 -14.13
CA HIS A 39 -3.38 2.43 -13.49
C HIS A 39 -2.23 1.66 -14.14
N ALA A 40 -1.02 2.15 -13.94
CA ALA A 40 0.20 1.48 -14.39
C ALA A 40 1.30 1.60 -13.34
N VAL A 41 2.21 0.62 -13.33
CA VAL A 41 3.47 0.63 -12.59
C VAL A 41 4.60 0.23 -13.53
N GLY A 42 5.82 0.57 -13.17
CA GLY A 42 7.02 0.27 -13.95
C GLY A 42 7.65 1.51 -14.56
N GLU A 43 8.81 1.35 -15.16
CA GLU A 43 9.59 2.48 -15.70
C GLU A 43 8.87 3.25 -16.82
N LYS A 44 7.98 2.58 -17.55
CA LYS A 44 7.19 3.18 -18.65
C LYS A 44 5.79 3.59 -18.23
N ALA A 45 5.47 3.54 -16.94
CA ALA A 45 4.13 3.86 -16.45
C ALA A 45 3.79 5.32 -16.69
N LYS A 46 2.58 5.53 -17.19
CA LYS A 46 2.00 6.86 -17.43
C LYS A 46 0.67 6.99 -16.72
N ASN A 47 0.27 8.22 -16.46
CA ASN A 47 -1.09 8.51 -16.04
C ASN A 47 -2.09 8.08 -17.11
N LYS A 48 -3.17 7.48 -16.68
CA LYS A 48 -4.27 7.00 -17.53
C LYS A 48 -5.57 7.56 -16.96
N VAL A 49 -6.60 6.76 -16.85
CA VAL A 49 -7.84 7.15 -16.16
C VAL A 49 -7.53 7.46 -14.67
N GLY A 50 -6.64 6.67 -14.07
CA GLY A 50 -6.05 6.94 -12.77
C GLY A 50 -4.58 7.36 -12.89
N PRO A 51 -3.99 7.86 -11.79
CA PRO A 51 -2.57 8.21 -11.77
C PRO A 51 -1.71 6.94 -11.84
N GLN A 52 -0.47 7.10 -12.32
CA GLN A 52 0.50 6.01 -12.19
C GLN A 52 0.76 5.73 -10.70
N LEU A 53 1.07 4.47 -10.38
CA LEU A 53 1.17 4.02 -8.99
C LEU A 53 2.60 3.70 -8.54
N ASN A 54 3.62 4.18 -9.27
CA ASN A 54 5.01 4.05 -8.83
C ASN A 54 5.23 4.80 -7.52
N GLY A 55 5.83 4.11 -6.56
CA GLY A 55 6.10 4.70 -5.26
C GLY A 55 4.85 5.07 -4.46
N VAL A 56 3.68 4.49 -4.77
CA VAL A 56 2.41 4.87 -4.14
C VAL A 56 2.39 4.61 -2.64
N VAL A 57 3.05 3.55 -2.17
CA VAL A 57 3.14 3.28 -0.73
C VAL A 57 3.97 4.39 -0.07
N ASP A 58 3.36 5.05 0.90
CA ASP A 58 3.88 6.23 1.61
C ASP A 58 4.00 7.51 0.76
N ARG A 59 3.38 7.53 -0.42
CA ARG A 59 3.30 8.74 -1.26
C ARG A 59 2.18 9.67 -0.77
N ALA A 60 2.43 10.98 -0.79
CA ALA A 60 1.41 11.96 -0.44
C ALA A 60 0.19 11.86 -1.36
N TRP A 61 -1.00 12.04 -0.76
CA TRP A 61 -2.24 12.06 -1.54
C TRP A 61 -2.23 13.22 -2.53
N GLY A 62 -2.68 12.97 -3.74
CA GLY A 62 -2.83 14.01 -4.73
C GLY A 62 -1.53 14.57 -5.31
N SER A 63 -0.40 13.84 -5.18
CA SER A 63 0.93 14.37 -5.45
C SER A 63 1.49 14.02 -6.83
N VAL A 64 0.84 13.16 -7.61
CA VAL A 64 1.37 12.79 -8.94
C VAL A 64 1.24 13.96 -9.89
N GLU A 65 2.38 14.38 -10.44
CA GLU A 65 2.45 15.47 -11.39
C GLU A 65 1.69 15.15 -12.68
N GLY A 66 0.97 16.12 -13.19
CA GLY A 66 0.25 15.98 -14.45
C GLY A 66 -1.05 15.18 -14.39
N TYR A 67 -1.44 14.69 -13.21
CA TYR A 67 -2.71 13.99 -13.04
C TYR A 67 -3.75 14.91 -12.41
N LYS A 68 -4.97 14.89 -12.99
CA LYS A 68 -6.08 15.67 -12.47
C LYS A 68 -6.91 14.85 -11.48
N TYR A 69 -6.64 15.05 -10.20
CA TYR A 69 -7.38 14.40 -9.12
C TYR A 69 -8.80 14.96 -8.95
N SER A 70 -9.67 14.17 -8.33
CA SER A 70 -10.98 14.66 -7.93
C SER A 70 -10.87 15.78 -6.89
N LYS A 71 -11.82 16.69 -6.91
CA LYS A 71 -11.92 17.72 -5.88
C LYS A 71 -12.04 17.10 -4.49
N ALA A 72 -12.85 16.04 -4.36
CA ALA A 72 -13.06 15.35 -3.09
C ALA A 72 -11.75 14.81 -2.50
N LEU A 73 -10.88 14.20 -3.32
CA LEU A 73 -9.59 13.72 -2.85
C LEU A 73 -8.69 14.88 -2.42
N LEU A 74 -8.61 15.93 -3.23
CA LEU A 74 -7.74 17.07 -2.93
C LEU A 74 -8.16 17.80 -1.65
N GLU A 75 -9.45 17.90 -1.36
CA GLU A 75 -9.96 18.50 -0.12
C GLU A 75 -9.57 17.70 1.13
N MET A 76 -9.35 16.41 1.00
CA MET A 76 -8.96 15.52 2.09
C MET A 76 -7.45 15.27 2.19
N ALA A 77 -6.68 15.74 1.21
CA ALA A 77 -5.29 15.29 1.01
C ALA A 77 -4.27 15.88 1.99
N ASP A 78 -4.58 16.99 2.65
CA ASP A 78 -3.63 17.68 3.50
C ASP A 78 -3.04 16.79 4.59
N GLY A 79 -1.71 16.65 4.59
CA GLY A 79 -0.98 15.84 5.55
C GLY A 79 -1.17 14.33 5.42
N LYS A 80 -1.85 13.86 4.40
CA LYS A 80 -2.11 12.41 4.22
C LYS A 80 -1.15 11.77 3.25
N VAL A 81 -0.74 10.57 3.60
CA VAL A 81 0.06 9.68 2.75
C VAL A 81 -0.65 8.35 2.56
N TRP A 82 -0.36 7.69 1.46
CA TRP A 82 -0.86 6.34 1.18
C TRP A 82 -0.02 5.30 1.92
N ASP A 83 -0.06 5.32 3.25
CA ASP A 83 0.50 4.24 4.04
C ASP A 83 -0.32 2.96 3.88
N ALA A 84 0.18 1.85 4.39
CA ALA A 84 -0.49 0.56 4.25
C ALA A 84 -1.92 0.57 4.82
N ALA A 85 -2.14 1.27 5.94
CA ALA A 85 -3.46 1.35 6.56
C ALA A 85 -4.45 2.16 5.71
N ASN A 86 -4.03 3.30 5.17
CA ASN A 86 -4.86 4.11 4.29
C ASN A 86 -5.13 3.41 2.96
N LEU A 87 -4.14 2.72 2.40
CA LEU A 87 -4.33 1.92 1.20
C LEU A 87 -5.32 0.77 1.44
N ASP A 88 -5.21 0.07 2.56
CA ASP A 88 -6.14 -1.00 2.90
C ASP A 88 -7.57 -0.47 3.02
N ALA A 89 -7.76 0.64 3.72
CA ALA A 89 -9.07 1.27 3.86
C ALA A 89 -9.64 1.71 2.51
N TYR A 90 -8.82 2.33 1.67
CA TYR A 90 -9.23 2.81 0.36
C TYR A 90 -9.60 1.65 -0.58
N LEU A 91 -8.78 0.60 -0.60
CA LEU A 91 -9.01 -0.57 -1.44
C LEU A 91 -10.17 -1.44 -0.96
N THR A 92 -10.56 -1.34 0.30
CA THR A 92 -11.75 -2.03 0.81
C THR A 92 -13.00 -1.52 0.10
N LYS A 93 -13.17 -0.22 0.02
CA LYS A 93 -14.23 0.45 -0.71
C LYS A 93 -13.86 1.92 -0.93
N PRO A 94 -13.35 2.27 -2.11
CA PRO A 94 -12.86 3.63 -2.36
C PRO A 94 -13.86 4.73 -2.02
N LYS A 95 -15.13 4.54 -2.31
CA LYS A 95 -16.16 5.56 -2.06
C LYS A 95 -16.53 5.75 -0.60
N ASP A 96 -16.20 4.78 0.27
CA ASP A 96 -16.40 4.96 1.71
C ASP A 96 -15.33 5.87 2.30
N LEU A 97 -14.08 5.75 1.84
CA LEU A 97 -12.99 6.61 2.30
C LEU A 97 -13.07 8.01 1.70
N ILE A 98 -13.33 8.09 0.39
CA ILE A 98 -13.43 9.35 -0.35
C ILE A 98 -14.79 9.41 -1.06
N PRO A 99 -15.84 9.83 -0.36
CA PRO A 99 -17.14 10.05 -1.00
C PRO A 99 -17.00 11.06 -2.14
N LYS A 100 -17.64 10.80 -3.27
CA LYS A 100 -17.52 11.62 -4.49
C LYS A 100 -16.12 11.58 -5.13
N GLY A 101 -15.28 10.63 -4.74
CA GLY A 101 -14.03 10.37 -5.42
C GLY A 101 -14.25 9.91 -6.86
N LYS A 102 -13.21 10.06 -7.67
CA LYS A 102 -13.27 9.81 -9.11
C LYS A 102 -13.12 8.32 -9.48
N MET A 103 -12.49 7.52 -8.62
CA MET A 103 -12.17 6.13 -8.89
C MET A 103 -13.42 5.25 -8.91
N ALA A 104 -13.74 4.71 -10.07
CA ALA A 104 -14.91 3.85 -10.28
C ALA A 104 -14.53 2.37 -10.06
N PHE A 105 -14.29 2.00 -8.80
CA PHE A 105 -13.90 0.66 -8.40
C PHE A 105 -14.68 0.24 -7.16
N ALA A 106 -15.27 -0.94 -7.18
CA ALA A 106 -16.14 -1.40 -6.09
C ALA A 106 -15.36 -1.74 -4.81
N GLY A 107 -14.10 -2.11 -4.94
CA GLY A 107 -13.24 -2.49 -3.83
C GLY A 107 -12.84 -3.95 -3.85
N LEU A 108 -11.90 -4.29 -2.98
CA LEU A 108 -11.42 -5.64 -2.73
C LEU A 108 -11.94 -6.12 -1.39
N LYS A 109 -12.86 -7.07 -1.38
CA LYS A 109 -13.49 -7.57 -0.15
C LYS A 109 -12.55 -8.41 0.71
N LYS A 110 -11.63 -9.14 0.08
CA LYS A 110 -10.71 -10.04 0.78
C LYS A 110 -9.51 -9.28 1.32
N GLU A 111 -9.28 -9.38 2.61
CA GLU A 111 -8.10 -8.78 3.26
C GLU A 111 -6.79 -9.26 2.65
N ALA A 112 -6.70 -10.57 2.32
CA ALA A 112 -5.52 -11.14 1.68
C ALA A 112 -5.23 -10.50 0.32
N ASP A 113 -6.24 -10.22 -0.49
CA ASP A 113 -6.07 -9.56 -1.79
C ASP A 113 -5.54 -8.14 -1.62
N ARG A 114 -6.04 -7.41 -0.64
CA ARG A 114 -5.55 -6.06 -0.33
C ARG A 114 -4.10 -6.09 0.13
N ALA A 115 -3.77 -6.95 1.07
CA ALA A 115 -2.40 -7.10 1.57
C ALA A 115 -1.43 -7.48 0.45
N ASN A 116 -1.83 -8.41 -0.42
CA ASN A 116 -1.02 -8.88 -1.53
C ASN A 116 -0.77 -7.78 -2.58
N VAL A 117 -1.79 -7.02 -2.96
CA VAL A 117 -1.62 -5.95 -3.95
C VAL A 117 -0.82 -4.78 -3.40
N ILE A 118 -0.97 -4.46 -2.11
CA ILE A 118 -0.14 -3.45 -1.45
C ILE A 118 1.33 -3.89 -1.48
N ALA A 119 1.62 -5.15 -1.16
CA ALA A 119 2.97 -5.70 -1.21
C ALA A 119 3.55 -5.64 -2.64
N TYR A 120 2.74 -5.92 -3.64
CA TYR A 120 3.15 -5.78 -5.05
C TYR A 120 3.49 -4.34 -5.40
N MET A 121 2.63 -3.40 -5.08
CA MET A 121 2.86 -1.97 -5.36
C MET A 121 4.07 -1.42 -4.59
N ALA A 122 4.32 -1.93 -3.38
CA ALA A 122 5.45 -1.50 -2.55
C ALA A 122 6.81 -1.81 -3.17
N GLN A 123 6.88 -2.69 -4.15
CA GLN A 123 8.12 -3.03 -4.84
C GLN A 123 8.62 -1.93 -5.80
N PHE A 124 7.76 -1.00 -6.19
CA PHE A 124 8.10 0.02 -7.18
C PHE A 124 8.54 1.32 -6.53
N ASN A 125 9.70 1.80 -6.95
CA ASN A 125 10.17 3.15 -6.63
C ASN A 125 9.41 4.20 -7.46
N GLU A 126 9.56 5.47 -7.12
CA GLU A 126 8.89 6.56 -7.84
C GLU A 126 9.25 6.62 -9.34
N ASP A 127 10.47 6.21 -9.69
CA ASP A 127 10.91 6.13 -11.09
C ASP A 127 10.43 4.88 -11.83
N GLY A 128 9.72 3.99 -11.14
CA GLY A 128 9.22 2.73 -11.69
C GLY A 128 10.20 1.57 -11.66
N SER A 129 11.42 1.77 -11.17
CA SER A 129 12.34 0.66 -10.92
C SER A 129 11.87 -0.17 -9.73
N THR A 130 12.23 -1.43 -9.72
CA THR A 130 11.93 -2.32 -8.58
C THR A 130 13.02 -2.22 -7.52
N LYS A 131 12.59 -2.34 -6.29
CA LYS A 131 13.49 -2.39 -5.13
C LYS A 131 14.29 -3.68 -5.07
#